data_e61967da4bdb88fb6ff202442fe6938e
#
_entry.id   e61967da4bdb88fb6ff202442fe6938e
#
_cell.length_a   1.000
_cell.length_b   1.000
_cell.length_c   1.000
_cell.angle_alpha   90.00
_cell.angle_beta   90.00
_cell.angle_gamma   90.00
#
_symmetry.space_group_name_H-M   'P 1'
#
loop_
_entity.id
_entity.type
_entity.pdbx_description
1 polymer ?
#
loop_
_entity_poly.entity_id
_entity_poly.type
_entity_poly.pdbx_seq_one_letter_code
_entity_poly.pdbx_strand_id
1 'polypeptide(L)'
;EALKTSFGALPPREAIDPATLAANPEAPEAGARKVLYHRGDANQAAAVVAWPAGSGLAQVREGRQLEILGQLMMNRLFDEMRERAGASYAPQVRVDWPNDDVGGGTIIALAQLRPDDIPAFYAAADEIARDLATTRPTADELARVTEPLRQTILRATTGNGFWMWQLRGSTRDPSRIGVIRTLLDDYSMTTPDRMKALAAKYLEAREPLEIAIIPEGTDLPE
;
A
#
# COMPACT_ATOMS: atom_id res chain seq x y z
N GLU A 1 8.84 18.50 -38.04
CA GLU A 1 8.98 17.57 -39.18
C GLU A 1 9.41 16.17 -38.73
N ALA A 2 10.47 16.05 -37.88
CA ALA A 2 10.95 14.74 -37.38
C ALA A 2 9.87 13.89 -36.68
N LEU A 3 8.98 14.51 -35.88
CA LEU A 3 7.88 13.78 -35.24
C LEU A 3 6.83 13.27 -36.22
N LYS A 4 6.58 13.99 -37.33
CA LYS A 4 5.64 13.54 -38.38
C LYS A 4 6.17 12.37 -39.15
N THR A 5 7.48 12.37 -39.46
CA THR A 5 8.12 11.33 -40.24
C THR A 5 8.54 10.10 -39.44
N SER A 6 8.51 10.18 -38.09
CA SER A 6 8.78 9.06 -37.19
C SER A 6 7.48 8.55 -36.53
N PHE A 7 7.12 9.07 -35.38
CA PHE A 7 5.94 8.60 -34.66
C PHE A 7 4.62 8.89 -35.37
N GLY A 8 4.52 10.01 -36.10
CA GLY A 8 3.33 10.35 -36.87
C GLY A 8 3.13 9.51 -38.14
N ALA A 9 4.14 8.78 -38.57
CA ALA A 9 4.07 7.84 -39.70
C ALA A 9 3.73 6.40 -39.28
N LEU A 10 3.64 6.12 -37.96
CA LEU A 10 3.23 4.81 -37.49
C LEU A 10 1.76 4.55 -37.83
N PRO A 11 1.41 3.32 -38.26
CA PRO A 11 0.03 2.96 -38.50
C PRO A 11 -0.81 3.11 -37.23
N PRO A 12 -2.10 3.46 -37.35
CA PRO A 12 -3.01 3.48 -36.23
C PRO A 12 -3.01 2.12 -35.55
N ARG A 13 -2.88 2.11 -34.22
CA ARG A 13 -3.10 0.88 -33.45
C ARG A 13 -4.59 0.59 -33.35
N GLU A 14 -4.93 -0.68 -33.36
CA GLU A 14 -6.27 -1.10 -32.94
C GLU A 14 -6.53 -0.60 -31.52
N ALA A 15 -7.74 -0.10 -31.31
CA ALA A 15 -8.17 0.30 -29.96
C ALA A 15 -8.16 -0.95 -29.07
N ILE A 16 -7.43 -0.90 -27.97
CA ILE A 16 -7.49 -1.97 -26.96
C ILE A 16 -8.88 -1.89 -26.33
N ASP A 17 -9.63 -3.00 -26.32
CA ASP A 17 -10.90 -3.08 -25.63
C ASP A 17 -10.71 -2.72 -24.16
N PRO A 18 -11.42 -1.69 -23.64
CA PRO A 18 -11.36 -1.33 -22.24
C PRO A 18 -11.67 -2.50 -21.28
N ALA A 19 -12.51 -3.45 -21.71
CA ALA A 19 -12.82 -4.66 -20.95
C ALA A 19 -11.60 -5.57 -20.81
N THR A 20 -10.72 -5.64 -21.83
CA THR A 20 -9.46 -6.40 -21.77
C THR A 20 -8.46 -5.74 -20.81
N LEU A 21 -8.43 -4.41 -20.72
CA LEU A 21 -7.60 -3.67 -19.77
C LEU A 21 -8.16 -3.78 -18.34
N ALA A 22 -9.49 -3.83 -18.20
CA ALA A 22 -10.17 -3.99 -16.90
C ALA A 22 -10.11 -5.43 -16.36
N ALA A 23 -9.80 -6.42 -17.20
CA ALA A 23 -9.74 -7.83 -16.82
C ALA A 23 -8.48 -8.22 -16.02
N ASN A 24 -7.55 -7.30 -15.78
CA ASN A 24 -6.33 -7.55 -15.01
C ASN A 24 -5.81 -6.25 -14.38
N PRO A 25 -5.51 -6.19 -13.08
CA PRO A 25 -4.69 -7.14 -12.35
C PRO A 25 -5.50 -8.02 -11.38
N GLU A 26 -5.06 -9.24 -11.21
CA GLU A 26 -5.59 -10.14 -10.18
C GLU A 26 -5.33 -9.54 -8.80
N ALA A 27 -6.38 -9.38 -8.01
CA ALA A 27 -6.23 -9.09 -6.59
C ALA A 27 -5.44 -10.24 -5.92
N PRO A 28 -4.69 -9.96 -4.84
CA PRO A 28 -4.05 -11.02 -4.07
C PRO A 28 -5.05 -12.14 -3.74
N GLU A 29 -4.64 -13.39 -3.92
CA GLU A 29 -5.46 -14.55 -3.62
C GLU A 29 -5.74 -14.59 -2.11
N ALA A 30 -6.98 -14.32 -1.74
CA ALA A 30 -7.38 -14.19 -0.34
C ALA A 30 -7.20 -15.52 0.41
N GLY A 31 -6.65 -15.46 1.64
CA GLY A 31 -6.45 -16.63 2.52
C GLY A 31 -5.37 -17.60 2.04
N ALA A 32 -4.63 -17.29 0.98
CA ALA A 32 -3.56 -18.16 0.52
C ALA A 32 -2.27 -17.97 1.33
N ARG A 33 -1.59 -19.06 1.59
CA ARG A 33 -0.21 -19.07 2.13
C ARG A 33 0.73 -19.65 1.07
N LYS A 34 1.79 -18.90 0.72
CA LYS A 34 2.79 -19.32 -0.28
C LYS A 34 4.17 -19.32 0.34
N VAL A 35 4.95 -20.36 0.04
CA VAL A 35 6.36 -20.43 0.44
C VAL A 35 7.20 -20.40 -0.82
N LEU A 36 8.13 -19.45 -0.87
CA LEU A 36 9.12 -19.29 -1.92
C LEU A 36 10.51 -19.55 -1.35
N TYR A 37 11.43 -19.97 -2.19
CA TYR A 37 12.77 -20.35 -1.75
C TYR A 37 13.84 -19.48 -2.43
N HIS A 38 14.89 -19.16 -1.69
CA HIS A 38 16.07 -18.46 -2.20
C HIS A 38 17.37 -19.20 -1.86
N ARG A 39 18.43 -18.89 -2.59
CA ARG A 39 19.78 -19.48 -2.43
C ARG A 39 20.76 -18.54 -1.72
N GLY A 40 20.27 -17.64 -0.88
CA GLY A 40 21.07 -16.70 -0.12
C GLY A 40 21.50 -17.24 1.24
N ASP A 41 21.79 -16.31 2.17
CA ASP A 41 22.17 -16.63 3.54
C ASP A 41 21.06 -17.40 4.27
N ALA A 42 21.43 -18.44 4.99
CA ALA A 42 20.52 -19.31 5.74
C ALA A 42 19.77 -18.59 6.89
N ASN A 43 20.30 -17.46 7.35
CA ASN A 43 19.67 -16.65 8.41
C ASN A 43 18.80 -15.51 7.87
N GLN A 44 18.67 -15.39 6.56
CA GLN A 44 17.85 -14.35 5.93
C GLN A 44 16.55 -14.93 5.38
N ALA A 45 15.45 -14.31 5.73
CA ALA A 45 14.15 -14.59 5.18
C ALA A 45 13.39 -13.28 4.96
N ALA A 46 12.26 -13.36 4.28
CA ALA A 46 11.30 -12.27 4.21
C ALA A 46 9.88 -12.82 4.41
N ALA A 47 9.08 -12.06 5.13
CA ALA A 47 7.66 -12.33 5.28
C ALA A 47 6.83 -11.18 4.70
N VAL A 48 5.74 -11.53 4.04
CA VAL A 48 4.79 -10.58 3.43
C VAL A 48 3.37 -10.97 3.84
N VAL A 49 2.59 -9.99 4.23
CA VAL A 49 1.14 -10.10 4.41
C VAL A 49 0.49 -9.06 3.52
N ALA A 50 -0.39 -9.48 2.63
CA ALA A 50 -1.01 -8.59 1.64
C ALA A 50 -2.53 -8.69 1.68
N TRP A 51 -3.20 -7.55 1.84
CA TRP A 51 -4.65 -7.41 1.79
C TRP A 51 -5.06 -6.74 0.46
N PRO A 52 -6.14 -7.21 -0.19
CA PRO A 52 -6.71 -6.52 -1.33
C PRO A 52 -7.24 -5.14 -0.92
N ALA A 53 -6.89 -4.11 -1.68
CA ALA A 53 -7.44 -2.76 -1.52
C ALA A 53 -8.34 -2.37 -2.70
N GLY A 54 -8.75 -1.12 -2.74
CA GLY A 54 -9.51 -0.56 -3.85
C GLY A 54 -8.60 0.12 -4.89
N SER A 55 -9.24 0.76 -5.84
CA SER A 55 -8.58 1.50 -6.92
C SER A 55 -9.49 2.59 -7.48
N GLY A 56 -8.96 3.34 -8.42
CA GLY A 56 -9.70 4.31 -9.20
C GLY A 56 -9.66 5.73 -8.65
N LEU A 57 -9.65 6.68 -9.57
CA LEU A 57 -9.54 8.10 -9.28
C LEU A 57 -10.75 8.65 -8.52
N ALA A 58 -11.95 8.10 -8.77
CA ALA A 58 -13.17 8.52 -8.08
C ALA A 58 -13.13 8.26 -6.56
N GLN A 59 -12.35 7.29 -6.12
CA GLN A 59 -12.19 6.91 -4.71
C GLN A 59 -10.80 7.23 -4.15
N VAL A 60 -10.03 8.09 -4.80
CA VAL A 60 -8.66 8.43 -4.42
C VAL A 60 -8.54 8.95 -2.99
N ARG A 61 -9.57 9.62 -2.47
CA ARG A 61 -9.63 10.05 -1.06
C ARG A 61 -9.51 8.86 -0.12
N GLU A 62 -10.17 7.77 -0.43
CA GLU A 62 -10.10 6.55 0.37
C GLU A 62 -8.70 5.93 0.31
N GLY A 63 -8.08 5.89 -0.87
CA GLY A 63 -6.70 5.46 -1.05
C GLY A 63 -5.71 6.29 -0.22
N ARG A 64 -5.82 7.62 -0.22
CA ARG A 64 -5.00 8.52 0.60
C ARG A 64 -5.18 8.29 2.11
N GLN A 65 -6.42 8.01 2.53
CA GLN A 65 -6.69 7.67 3.92
C GLN A 65 -6.19 6.27 4.30
N LEU A 66 -6.15 5.34 3.34
CA LEU A 66 -5.48 4.05 3.55
C LEU A 66 -3.96 4.18 3.71
N GLU A 67 -3.32 5.15 3.05
CA GLU A 67 -1.91 5.44 3.30
C GLU A 67 -1.65 5.86 4.76
N ILE A 68 -2.57 6.63 5.36
CA ILE A 68 -2.50 7.00 6.79
C ILE A 68 -2.68 5.74 7.65
N LEU A 69 -3.64 4.88 7.33
CA LEU A 69 -3.85 3.62 8.03
C LEU A 69 -2.61 2.71 7.92
N GLY A 70 -1.99 2.64 6.74
CA GLY A 70 -0.75 1.92 6.53
C GLY A 70 0.41 2.43 7.40
N GLN A 71 0.52 3.76 7.59
CA GLN A 71 1.51 4.34 8.50
C GLN A 71 1.21 4.03 9.98
N LEU A 72 -0.05 4.06 10.41
CA LEU A 72 -0.45 3.63 11.75
C LEU A 72 -0.06 2.16 11.99
N MET A 73 -0.39 1.29 11.05
CA MET A 73 -0.05 -0.13 11.10
C MET A 73 1.48 -0.33 11.13
N MET A 74 2.22 0.41 10.31
CA MET A 74 3.69 0.33 10.28
C MET A 74 4.31 0.72 11.62
N ASN A 75 3.84 1.79 12.26
CA ASN A 75 4.35 2.23 13.55
C ASN A 75 4.09 1.17 14.63
N ARG A 76 2.88 0.62 14.70
CA ARG A 76 2.54 -0.45 15.65
C ARG A 76 3.36 -1.72 15.39
N LEU A 77 3.50 -2.10 14.14
CA LEU A 77 4.27 -3.28 13.75
C LEU A 77 5.76 -3.12 14.10
N PHE A 78 6.31 -1.91 13.92
CA PHE A 78 7.68 -1.59 14.31
C PHE A 78 7.88 -1.73 15.83
N ASP A 79 6.97 -1.20 16.64
CA ASP A 79 7.04 -1.28 18.10
C ASP A 79 6.92 -2.73 18.58
N GLU A 80 5.95 -3.49 18.03
CA GLU A 80 5.72 -4.90 18.37
C GLU A 80 6.91 -5.79 18.02
N MET A 81 7.46 -5.63 16.81
CA MET A 81 8.60 -6.44 16.36
C MET A 81 9.87 -6.11 17.14
N ARG A 82 10.05 -4.86 17.55
CA ARG A 82 11.18 -4.47 18.41
C ARG A 82 11.09 -5.11 19.80
N GLU A 83 9.89 -5.21 20.36
CA GLU A 83 9.69 -5.82 21.69
C GLU A 83 9.89 -7.34 21.64
N ARG A 84 9.39 -8.02 20.61
CA ARG A 84 9.44 -9.49 20.49
C ARG A 84 10.78 -10.02 20.00
N ALA A 85 11.39 -9.39 19.00
CA ALA A 85 12.54 -9.95 18.27
C ALA A 85 13.86 -9.21 18.46
N GLY A 86 13.89 -8.13 19.27
CA GLY A 86 15.08 -7.29 19.43
C GLY A 86 15.38 -6.46 18.18
N ALA A 87 16.02 -5.34 18.33
CA ALA A 87 16.14 -4.17 17.46
C ALA A 87 16.60 -4.35 15.99
N SER A 88 16.52 -5.54 15.39
CA SER A 88 17.14 -5.80 14.08
C SER A 88 16.20 -5.68 12.87
N TYR A 89 14.90 -5.57 13.05
CA TYR A 89 13.94 -5.62 11.95
C TYR A 89 13.24 -4.29 11.72
N ALA A 90 13.22 -3.85 10.46
CA ALA A 90 12.48 -2.67 10.02
C ALA A 90 11.28 -3.10 9.14
N PRO A 91 10.12 -3.39 9.74
CA PRO A 91 8.94 -3.69 8.96
C PRO A 91 8.54 -2.48 8.12
N GLN A 92 7.93 -2.74 6.97
CA GLN A 92 7.38 -1.72 6.09
C GLN A 92 5.93 -2.05 5.80
N VAL A 93 5.09 -1.03 5.77
CA VAL A 93 3.72 -1.14 5.26
C VAL A 93 3.58 -0.19 4.09
N ARG A 94 3.09 -0.71 2.96
CA ARG A 94 2.86 0.06 1.74
C ARG A 94 1.41 -0.09 1.33
N VAL A 95 0.85 0.99 0.84
CA VAL A 95 -0.48 1.01 0.23
C VAL A 95 -0.30 1.39 -1.23
N ASP A 96 -0.79 0.54 -2.12
CA ASP A 96 -0.90 0.82 -3.53
C ASP A 96 -2.38 1.03 -3.88
N TRP A 97 -2.68 2.18 -4.49
CA TRP A 97 -4.01 2.55 -4.94
C TRP A 97 -3.92 3.01 -6.39
N PRO A 98 -4.07 2.12 -7.35
CA PRO A 98 -4.05 2.47 -8.77
C PRO A 98 -5.17 3.45 -9.12
N ASN A 99 -4.81 4.58 -9.72
CA ASN A 99 -5.80 5.61 -10.11
C ASN A 99 -6.43 5.35 -11.48
N ASP A 100 -5.72 4.62 -12.33
CA ASP A 100 -6.09 4.39 -13.73
C ASP A 100 -6.70 3.00 -13.96
N ASP A 101 -6.55 2.09 -13.02
CA ASP A 101 -6.98 0.69 -13.15
C ASP A 101 -8.21 0.41 -12.32
N VAL A 102 -9.02 -0.53 -12.79
CA VAL A 102 -10.21 -1.01 -12.08
C VAL A 102 -9.84 -2.27 -11.31
N GLY A 103 -9.58 -2.12 -10.01
CA GLY A 103 -9.17 -3.22 -9.14
C GLY A 103 -7.64 -3.32 -8.97
N GLY A 104 -7.17 -4.20 -8.13
CA GLY A 104 -5.75 -4.53 -7.94
C GLY A 104 -4.95 -3.64 -6.99
N GLY A 105 -5.59 -2.76 -6.22
CA GLY A 105 -4.93 -2.07 -5.10
C GLY A 105 -4.58 -3.05 -3.98
N THR A 106 -3.53 -2.75 -3.21
CA THR A 106 -3.04 -3.62 -2.14
C THR A 106 -2.57 -2.83 -0.92
N ILE A 107 -2.72 -3.43 0.25
CA ILE A 107 -2.01 -3.05 1.47
C ILE A 107 -1.03 -4.18 1.74
N ILE A 108 0.25 -3.88 1.83
CA ILE A 108 1.32 -4.88 1.98
C ILE A 108 2.14 -4.55 3.21
N ALA A 109 2.14 -5.43 4.20
CA ALA A 109 3.10 -5.45 5.29
C ALA A 109 4.23 -6.43 4.94
N LEU A 110 5.47 -6.01 5.08
CA LEU A 110 6.64 -6.85 4.80
C LEU A 110 7.78 -6.59 5.78
N ALA A 111 8.56 -7.61 6.06
CA ALA A 111 9.78 -7.50 6.82
C ALA A 111 10.84 -8.47 6.29
N GLN A 112 12.11 -8.03 6.35
CA GLN A 112 13.26 -8.94 6.28
C GLN A 112 13.58 -9.38 7.71
N LEU A 113 13.72 -10.68 7.94
CA LEU A 113 13.82 -11.27 9.26
C LEU A 113 14.52 -12.65 9.19
N ARG A 114 14.72 -13.31 10.31
CA ARG A 114 15.19 -14.69 10.33
C ARG A 114 14.01 -15.64 10.05
N PRO A 115 14.25 -16.84 9.49
CA PRO A 115 13.19 -17.82 9.26
C PRO A 115 12.32 -18.07 10.49
N ASP A 116 12.93 -18.21 11.67
CA ASP A 116 12.25 -18.49 12.93
C ASP A 116 11.32 -17.36 13.41
N ASP A 117 11.49 -16.14 12.92
CA ASP A 117 10.69 -14.97 13.31
C ASP A 117 9.47 -14.74 12.39
N ILE A 118 9.31 -15.53 11.32
CA ILE A 118 8.18 -15.42 10.36
C ILE A 118 6.82 -15.60 11.05
N PRO A 119 6.59 -16.65 11.89
CA PRO A 119 5.31 -16.81 12.56
C PRO A 119 4.95 -15.63 13.47
N ALA A 120 5.95 -15.10 14.17
CA ALA A 120 5.75 -13.93 15.06
C ALA A 120 5.36 -12.68 14.26
N PHE A 121 5.93 -12.48 13.07
CA PHE A 121 5.56 -11.38 12.17
C PHE A 121 4.12 -11.51 11.68
N TYR A 122 3.69 -12.70 11.25
CA TYR A 122 2.31 -12.93 10.81
C TYR A 122 1.31 -12.70 11.94
N ALA A 123 1.59 -13.25 13.13
CA ALA A 123 0.75 -13.04 14.31
C ALA A 123 0.64 -11.55 14.68
N ALA A 124 1.75 -10.81 14.66
CA ALA A 124 1.76 -9.38 14.94
C ALA A 124 0.95 -8.58 13.91
N ALA A 125 1.12 -8.89 12.62
CA ALA A 125 0.38 -8.21 11.54
C ALA A 125 -1.13 -8.44 11.65
N ASP A 126 -1.56 -9.67 11.95
CA ASP A 126 -2.97 -10.05 12.12
C ASP A 126 -3.57 -9.43 13.40
N GLU A 127 -2.85 -9.44 14.52
CA GLU A 127 -3.29 -8.81 15.76
C GLU A 127 -3.48 -7.30 15.61
N ILE A 128 -2.52 -6.61 14.98
CA ILE A 128 -2.59 -5.18 14.71
C ILE A 128 -3.73 -4.85 13.75
N ALA A 129 -3.95 -5.66 12.72
CA ALA A 129 -5.05 -5.49 11.77
C ALA A 129 -6.41 -5.57 12.49
N ARG A 130 -6.60 -6.58 13.34
CA ARG A 130 -7.81 -6.75 14.17
C ARG A 130 -7.98 -5.63 15.20
N ASP A 131 -6.90 -5.22 15.85
CA ASP A 131 -7.00 -4.13 16.84
C ASP A 131 -7.38 -2.81 16.15
N LEU A 132 -6.77 -2.45 15.03
CA LEU A 132 -7.15 -1.26 14.26
C LEU A 132 -8.59 -1.29 13.75
N ALA A 133 -9.14 -2.48 13.48
CA ALA A 133 -10.53 -2.66 13.04
C ALA A 133 -11.54 -2.58 14.21
N THR A 134 -11.14 -2.95 15.40
CA THR A 134 -12.03 -2.99 16.60
C THR A 134 -11.86 -1.79 17.51
N THR A 135 -10.64 -1.26 17.62
CA THR A 135 -10.26 -0.16 18.51
C THR A 135 -9.83 1.06 17.68
N ARG A 136 -10.35 2.22 18.03
CA ARG A 136 -9.94 3.48 17.38
C ARG A 136 -8.51 3.83 17.78
N PRO A 137 -7.65 4.27 16.84
CA PRO A 137 -6.40 4.90 17.21
C PRO A 137 -6.66 6.14 18.07
N THR A 138 -5.76 6.48 18.97
CA THR A 138 -5.87 7.73 19.73
C THR A 138 -5.68 8.94 18.84
N ALA A 139 -6.17 10.09 19.27
CA ALA A 139 -5.97 11.34 18.52
C ALA A 139 -4.47 11.69 18.40
N ASP A 140 -3.69 11.40 19.44
CA ASP A 140 -2.24 11.63 19.45
C ASP A 140 -1.51 10.69 18.47
N GLU A 141 -1.86 9.40 18.44
CA GLU A 141 -1.32 8.43 17.49
C GLU A 141 -1.61 8.85 16.04
N LEU A 142 -2.83 9.30 15.77
CA LEU A 142 -3.21 9.78 14.45
C LEU A 142 -2.46 11.08 14.07
N ALA A 143 -2.31 12.01 15.01
CA ALA A 143 -1.60 13.26 14.79
C ALA A 143 -0.10 13.04 14.47
N ARG A 144 0.55 12.06 15.10
CA ARG A 144 1.94 11.70 14.81
C ARG A 144 2.15 11.23 13.36
N VAL A 145 1.12 10.70 12.73
CA VAL A 145 1.17 10.29 11.32
C VAL A 145 0.77 11.45 10.40
N THR A 146 -0.33 12.12 10.70
CA THR A 146 -0.92 13.10 9.78
C THR A 146 -0.15 14.41 9.74
N GLU A 147 0.41 14.89 10.87
CA GLU A 147 1.09 16.17 10.88
C GLU A 147 2.41 16.19 10.07
N PRO A 148 3.32 15.21 10.18
CA PRO A 148 4.49 15.15 9.29
C PRO A 148 4.12 15.04 7.83
N LEU A 149 3.08 14.29 7.49
CA LEU A 149 2.59 14.12 6.13
C LEU A 149 2.06 15.45 5.58
N ARG A 150 1.24 16.16 6.36
CA ARG A 150 0.74 17.48 6.03
C ARG A 150 1.88 18.46 5.74
N GLN A 151 2.90 18.51 6.59
CA GLN A 151 4.07 19.35 6.40
C GLN A 151 4.87 18.96 5.14
N THR A 152 4.95 17.68 4.84
CA THR A 152 5.62 17.19 3.64
C THR A 152 4.88 17.63 2.38
N ILE A 153 3.55 17.52 2.35
CA ILE A 153 2.72 17.98 1.23
C ILE A 153 2.88 19.50 1.04
N LEU A 154 2.78 20.28 2.12
CA LEU A 154 2.93 21.73 2.05
C LEU A 154 4.29 22.15 1.49
N ARG A 155 5.38 21.48 1.91
CA ARG A 155 6.71 21.74 1.33
C ARG A 155 6.80 21.31 -0.13
N ALA A 156 6.24 20.16 -0.47
CA ALA A 156 6.28 19.66 -1.85
C ALA A 156 5.56 20.60 -2.83
N THR A 157 4.45 21.23 -2.43
CA THR A 157 3.67 22.15 -3.28
C THR A 157 4.42 23.41 -3.68
N THR A 158 5.53 23.73 -3.01
CA THR A 158 6.37 24.88 -3.39
C THR A 158 7.29 24.61 -4.59
N GLY A 159 7.46 23.33 -4.96
CA GLY A 159 8.37 22.92 -6.02
C GLY A 159 7.67 22.54 -7.33
N ASN A 160 8.27 22.91 -8.47
CA ASN A 160 7.74 22.59 -9.79
C ASN A 160 7.62 21.08 -10.04
N GLY A 161 8.53 20.28 -9.48
CA GLY A 161 8.52 18.81 -9.61
C GLY A 161 7.21 18.20 -9.11
N PHE A 162 6.68 18.69 -7.99
CA PHE A 162 5.39 18.28 -7.47
C PHE A 162 4.26 18.53 -8.48
N TRP A 163 4.17 19.73 -9.02
CA TRP A 163 3.12 20.09 -9.98
C TRP A 163 3.24 19.34 -11.30
N MET A 164 4.45 19.15 -11.80
CA MET A 164 4.68 18.34 -13.00
C MET A 164 4.20 16.90 -12.83
N TRP A 165 4.42 16.33 -11.65
CA TRP A 165 3.94 14.97 -11.33
C TRP A 165 2.42 14.95 -11.17
N GLN A 166 1.85 15.83 -10.37
CA GLN A 166 0.41 15.85 -10.09
C GLN A 166 -0.44 16.15 -11.32
N LEU A 167 0.01 17.05 -12.20
CA LEU A 167 -0.70 17.42 -13.42
C LEU A 167 -0.53 16.41 -14.57
N ARG A 168 0.31 15.39 -14.36
CA ARG A 168 0.52 14.36 -15.39
C ARG A 168 -0.80 13.68 -15.75
N GLY A 169 -1.14 13.70 -17.05
CA GLY A 169 -2.37 13.10 -17.57
C GLY A 169 -3.61 13.99 -17.48
N SER A 170 -3.56 15.19 -16.84
CA SER A 170 -4.72 16.08 -16.69
C SER A 170 -5.26 16.63 -18.02
N THR A 171 -4.45 16.68 -19.06
CA THR A 171 -4.91 17.07 -20.40
C THR A 171 -5.76 15.97 -21.04
N ARG A 172 -5.51 14.71 -20.70
CA ARG A 172 -6.29 13.56 -21.16
C ARG A 172 -7.53 13.34 -20.28
N ASP A 173 -7.38 13.53 -18.99
CA ASP A 173 -8.44 13.37 -17.98
C ASP A 173 -8.49 14.59 -17.06
N PRO A 174 -9.33 15.61 -17.36
CA PRO A 174 -9.45 16.82 -16.55
C PRO A 174 -9.95 16.59 -15.12
N SER A 175 -10.58 15.45 -14.81
CA SER A 175 -11.06 15.13 -13.44
C SER A 175 -9.90 15.07 -12.43
N ARG A 176 -8.68 14.76 -12.89
CA ARG A 176 -7.43 14.77 -12.10
C ARG A 176 -7.17 16.10 -11.41
N ILE A 177 -7.58 17.21 -12.01
CA ILE A 177 -7.42 18.56 -11.40
C ILE A 177 -8.26 18.66 -10.12
N GLY A 178 -9.47 18.10 -10.12
CA GLY A 178 -10.32 18.04 -8.93
C GLY A 178 -9.67 17.29 -7.78
N VAL A 179 -9.05 16.16 -8.08
CA VAL A 179 -8.33 15.31 -7.12
C VAL A 179 -7.11 16.01 -6.50
N ILE A 180 -6.41 16.83 -7.28
CA ILE A 180 -5.27 17.61 -6.76
C ILE A 180 -5.75 18.66 -5.75
N ARG A 181 -6.89 19.27 -5.98
CA ARG A 181 -7.45 20.31 -5.09
C ARG A 181 -7.82 19.79 -3.70
N THR A 182 -8.20 18.51 -3.59
CA THR A 182 -8.57 17.90 -2.31
C THR A 182 -7.40 17.24 -1.60
N LEU A 183 -6.21 17.23 -2.20
CA LEU A 183 -5.06 16.47 -1.70
C LEU A 183 -4.77 16.74 -0.22
N LEU A 184 -4.62 17.99 0.18
CA LEU A 184 -4.28 18.33 1.55
C LEU A 184 -5.41 17.97 2.53
N ASP A 185 -6.65 18.24 2.15
CA ASP A 185 -7.83 17.95 2.98
C ASP A 185 -8.01 16.45 3.18
N ASP A 186 -7.78 15.64 2.14
CA ASP A 186 -7.93 14.19 2.21
C ASP A 186 -7.00 13.54 3.24
N TYR A 187 -5.79 14.11 3.43
CA TYR A 187 -4.85 13.65 4.44
C TYR A 187 -5.06 14.33 5.81
N SER A 188 -5.49 15.58 5.85
CA SER A 188 -5.58 16.38 7.08
C SER A 188 -6.89 16.18 7.85
N MET A 189 -7.98 15.86 7.14
CA MET A 189 -9.33 15.75 7.71
C MET A 189 -9.76 14.32 8.04
N THR A 190 -8.80 13.45 8.28
CA THR A 190 -9.11 12.08 8.72
C THR A 190 -9.39 12.03 10.23
N THR A 191 -10.14 11.05 10.66
CA THR A 191 -10.54 10.87 12.06
C THR A 191 -10.24 9.46 12.57
N PRO A 192 -10.09 9.26 13.89
CA PRO A 192 -9.93 7.92 14.46
C PRO A 192 -11.03 6.95 14.07
N ASP A 193 -12.28 7.41 14.02
CA ASP A 193 -13.42 6.58 13.58
C ASP A 193 -13.30 6.17 12.09
N ARG A 194 -12.80 7.07 11.27
CA ARG A 194 -12.55 6.76 9.85
C ARG A 194 -11.44 5.71 9.69
N MET A 195 -10.37 5.81 10.48
CA MET A 195 -9.29 4.81 10.46
C MET A 195 -9.80 3.43 10.87
N LYS A 196 -10.57 3.34 11.95
CA LYS A 196 -11.23 2.11 12.37
C LYS A 196 -12.13 1.53 11.26
N ALA A 197 -12.97 2.36 10.64
CA ALA A 197 -13.86 1.90 9.58
C ALA A 197 -13.11 1.38 8.35
N LEU A 198 -11.98 2.01 7.99
CA LEU A 198 -11.13 1.53 6.90
C LEU A 198 -10.41 0.23 7.25
N ALA A 199 -9.92 0.09 8.48
CA ALA A 199 -9.31 -1.15 8.95
C ALA A 199 -10.32 -2.31 8.93
N ALA A 200 -11.53 -2.10 9.43
CA ALA A 200 -12.61 -3.11 9.36
C ALA A 200 -12.93 -3.51 7.91
N LYS A 201 -12.96 -2.54 6.99
CA LYS A 201 -13.26 -2.79 5.57
C LYS A 201 -12.16 -3.55 4.83
N TYR A 202 -10.88 -3.23 5.08
CA TYR A 202 -9.77 -3.67 4.26
C TYR A 202 -8.84 -4.68 4.93
N LEU A 203 -8.72 -4.66 6.25
CA LEU A 203 -7.83 -5.55 6.98
C LEU A 203 -8.55 -6.72 7.65
N GLU A 204 -9.76 -6.48 8.23
CA GLU A 204 -10.51 -7.53 8.94
C GLU A 204 -11.47 -8.29 8.02
N ALA A 205 -12.21 -7.59 7.15
CA ALA A 205 -13.22 -8.20 6.29
C ALA A 205 -12.64 -9.09 5.17
N ARG A 206 -11.33 -9.16 5.04
CA ARG A 206 -10.64 -9.89 3.96
C ARG A 206 -9.46 -10.67 4.51
N GLU A 207 -9.43 -11.95 4.24
CA GLU A 207 -8.28 -12.79 4.56
C GLU A 207 -7.06 -12.34 3.73
N PRO A 208 -5.88 -12.13 4.36
CA PRO A 208 -4.69 -11.73 3.64
C PRO A 208 -4.05 -12.90 2.88
N LEU A 209 -3.27 -12.58 1.84
CA LEU A 209 -2.28 -13.47 1.27
C LEU A 209 -1.01 -13.39 2.14
N GLU A 210 -0.52 -14.53 2.60
CA GLU A 210 0.77 -14.64 3.30
C GLU A 210 1.83 -15.24 2.37
N ILE A 211 3.01 -14.63 2.33
CA ILE A 211 4.16 -15.15 1.55
C ILE A 211 5.37 -15.20 2.46
N ALA A 212 5.95 -16.39 2.62
CA ALA A 212 7.27 -16.59 3.21
C ALA A 212 8.31 -16.79 2.11
N ILE A 213 9.45 -16.11 2.20
CA ILE A 213 10.60 -16.32 1.32
C ILE A 213 11.74 -16.78 2.23
N ILE A 214 12.10 -18.07 2.12
CA ILE A 214 13.04 -18.75 3.02
C ILE A 214 14.18 -19.42 2.25
N PRO A 215 15.31 -19.73 2.92
CA PRO A 215 16.41 -20.44 2.27
C PRO A 215 15.99 -21.83 1.75
N GLU A 216 16.56 -22.25 0.60
CA GLU A 216 16.37 -23.62 0.11
C GLU A 216 16.81 -24.66 1.17
N GLY A 217 16.02 -25.71 1.37
CA GLY A 217 16.31 -26.78 2.32
C GLY A 217 15.92 -26.49 3.77
N THR A 218 15.22 -25.37 4.01
CA THR A 218 14.60 -25.08 5.31
C THR A 218 13.09 -25.22 5.21
N ASP A 219 12.46 -25.64 6.30
CA ASP A 219 11.00 -25.65 6.44
C ASP A 219 10.54 -24.35 7.10
N LEU A 220 9.32 -23.92 6.75
CA LEU A 220 8.69 -22.82 7.45
C LEU A 220 8.34 -23.26 8.86
N PRO A 221 8.80 -22.57 9.93
CA PRO A 221 8.39 -22.85 11.30
C PRO A 221 6.86 -22.72 11.45
N GLU A 222 6.27 -23.60 12.28
CA GLU A 222 4.84 -23.59 12.60
C GLU A 222 4.45 -22.42 13.53
#